data_22ff5276807660642227d57abcf7cd6f
#
_entry.id   22ff5276807660642227d57abcf7cd6f
#
_cell.length_a   1.000
_cell.length_b   1.000
_cell.length_c   1.000
_cell.angle_alpha   90.00
_cell.angle_beta   90.00
_cell.angle_gamma   90.00
#
_symmetry.space_group_name_H-M   'P 1'
#
loop_
_entity.id
_entity.type
_entity.pdbx_description
1 polymer ?
#
loop_
_entity_poly.entity_id
_entity_poly.type
_entity_poly.pdbx_seq_one_letter_code
_entity_poly.pdbx_strand_id
1 'polypeptide(L)'
;MQRNEVIGQQEVWNRLMEMVQENRLPHALMFCGPQGCGKLAMALAFASYLLGDSPMLRKWEHPDLHFTFPTIKTANMGSEHKPVSLDFIKEWRELLLSKGPYIQISDWMLKMGKTDADYNKQAIITAEETDAISHELMMMSSQGGYKISLIWLPERMNIQSANKILKLLEEPPRQTVFLLVSENPELLLETIRSRTQRID
;
A
#
# COMPACT_ATOMS: atom_id res chain seq x y z
N MET A 1 -6.06 -11.55 -6.68
CA MET A 1 -4.92 -12.44 -6.38
C MET A 1 -5.33 -13.37 -5.26
N GLN A 2 -5.16 -14.65 -5.43
CA GLN A 2 -5.49 -15.62 -4.40
C GLN A 2 -4.21 -16.13 -3.70
N ARG A 3 -4.35 -16.74 -2.53
CA ARG A 3 -3.21 -17.29 -1.76
C ARG A 3 -2.31 -18.23 -2.57
N ASN A 4 -2.90 -19.08 -3.41
CA ASN A 4 -2.18 -20.04 -4.24
C ASN A 4 -1.31 -19.42 -5.33
N GLU A 5 -1.49 -18.14 -5.61
CA GLU A 5 -0.66 -17.37 -6.56
C GLU A 5 0.58 -16.76 -5.87
N VAL A 6 0.65 -16.80 -4.54
CA VAL A 6 1.82 -16.37 -3.77
C VAL A 6 2.81 -17.51 -3.61
N ILE A 7 4.03 -17.30 -4.04
CA ILE A 7 5.09 -18.31 -3.96
C ILE A 7 5.62 -18.41 -2.51
N GLY A 8 5.54 -19.58 -1.92
CA GLY A 8 6.02 -19.82 -0.55
C GLY A 8 5.21 -19.12 0.53
N GLN A 9 5.84 -18.74 1.64
CA GLN A 9 5.29 -17.94 2.74
C GLN A 9 4.04 -18.56 3.43
N GLN A 10 3.97 -19.89 3.53
CA GLN A 10 2.82 -20.59 4.11
C GLN A 10 2.66 -20.26 5.61
N GLU A 11 3.75 -20.15 6.33
CA GLU A 11 3.74 -19.83 7.78
C GLU A 11 3.17 -18.42 8.02
N VAL A 12 3.61 -17.45 7.22
CA VAL A 12 3.08 -16.08 7.27
C VAL A 12 1.58 -16.06 7.01
N TRP A 13 1.13 -16.80 5.99
CA TRP A 13 -0.29 -16.90 5.68
C TRP A 13 -1.09 -17.52 6.83
N ASN A 14 -0.62 -18.64 7.39
CA ASN A 14 -1.29 -19.31 8.52
C ASN A 14 -1.44 -18.37 9.71
N ARG A 15 -0.37 -17.63 10.05
CA ARG A 15 -0.40 -16.63 11.11
C ARG A 15 -1.44 -15.52 10.86
N LEU A 16 -1.54 -15.03 9.63
CA LEU A 16 -2.56 -14.04 9.25
C LEU A 16 -3.98 -14.61 9.40
N MET A 17 -4.19 -15.85 8.99
CA MET A 17 -5.49 -16.52 9.13
C MET A 17 -5.87 -16.73 10.61
N GLU A 18 -4.94 -17.14 11.45
CA GLU A 18 -5.16 -17.24 12.90
C GLU A 18 -5.61 -15.90 13.51
N MET A 19 -4.94 -14.78 13.14
CA MET A 19 -5.35 -13.45 13.62
C MET A 19 -6.80 -13.11 13.23
N VAL A 20 -7.23 -13.47 12.02
CA VAL A 20 -8.60 -13.22 11.56
C VAL A 20 -9.60 -14.13 12.26
N GLN A 21 -9.32 -15.44 12.38
CA GLN A 21 -10.21 -16.42 12.99
C GLN A 21 -10.42 -16.16 14.49
N GLU A 22 -9.39 -15.66 15.17
CA GLU A 22 -9.44 -15.32 16.58
C GLU A 22 -9.98 -13.91 16.87
N ASN A 23 -10.45 -13.20 15.84
CA ASN A 23 -10.92 -11.82 15.96
C ASN A 23 -9.87 -10.86 16.57
N ARG A 24 -8.58 -11.14 16.32
CA ARG A 24 -7.44 -10.37 16.84
C ARG A 24 -6.62 -9.71 15.73
N LEU A 25 -7.27 -9.42 14.61
CA LEU A 25 -6.60 -8.74 13.49
C LEU A 25 -6.22 -7.31 13.91
N PRO A 26 -4.92 -6.97 13.94
CA PRO A 26 -4.47 -5.60 14.17
C PRO A 26 -4.96 -4.68 13.06
N HIS A 27 -5.24 -3.43 13.41
CA HIS A 27 -5.62 -2.41 12.41
C HIS A 27 -4.46 -2.00 11.49
N ALA A 28 -3.21 -2.32 11.83
CA ALA A 28 -2.05 -2.03 11.01
C ALA A 28 -1.03 -3.17 11.03
N LEU A 29 -0.75 -3.73 9.86
CA LEU A 29 0.24 -4.77 9.63
C LEU A 29 1.37 -4.20 8.76
N MET A 30 2.62 -4.55 9.05
CA MET A 30 3.78 -4.15 8.27
C MET A 30 4.53 -5.38 7.78
N PHE A 31 4.40 -5.66 6.48
CA PHE A 31 5.14 -6.73 5.80
C PHE A 31 6.56 -6.25 5.52
N CYS A 32 7.54 -6.90 6.15
CA CYS A 32 8.94 -6.54 6.06
C CYS A 32 9.77 -7.61 5.37
N GLY A 33 10.90 -7.22 4.83
CA GLY A 33 11.88 -8.14 4.24
C GLY A 33 12.55 -7.57 3.01
N PRO A 34 13.55 -8.26 2.46
CA PRO A 34 14.31 -7.81 1.29
C PRO A 34 13.43 -7.73 0.04
N GLN A 35 13.89 -6.99 -0.95
CA GLN A 35 13.26 -6.90 -2.25
C GLN A 35 13.05 -8.31 -2.86
N GLY A 36 11.90 -8.53 -3.47
CA GLY A 36 11.59 -9.80 -4.16
C GLY A 36 11.09 -10.94 -3.28
N CYS A 37 11.08 -10.81 -1.93
CA CYS A 37 10.64 -11.89 -1.03
C CYS A 37 9.12 -12.15 -0.99
N GLY A 38 8.32 -11.42 -1.80
CA GLY A 38 6.87 -11.66 -1.91
C GLY A 38 6.00 -10.84 -0.96
N LYS A 39 6.53 -9.81 -0.29
CA LYS A 39 5.77 -8.94 0.64
C LYS A 39 4.51 -8.35 0.02
N LEU A 40 4.65 -7.72 -1.16
CA LEU A 40 3.52 -7.12 -1.86
C LEU A 40 2.51 -8.20 -2.31
N ALA A 41 3.00 -9.35 -2.79
CA ALA A 41 2.16 -10.48 -3.15
C ALA A 41 1.32 -10.96 -1.97
N MET A 42 1.94 -11.10 -0.79
CA MET A 42 1.27 -11.51 0.44
C MET A 42 0.23 -10.47 0.89
N ALA A 43 0.59 -9.19 0.89
CA ALA A 43 -0.31 -8.10 1.25
C ALA A 43 -1.54 -8.03 0.32
N LEU A 44 -1.34 -8.19 -0.98
CA LEU A 44 -2.42 -8.21 -1.98
C LEU A 44 -3.33 -9.44 -1.84
N ALA A 45 -2.76 -10.63 -1.60
CA ALA A 45 -3.53 -11.84 -1.35
C ALA A 45 -4.36 -11.71 -0.06
N PHE A 46 -3.77 -11.15 0.99
CA PHE A 46 -4.46 -10.91 2.26
C PHE A 46 -5.55 -9.86 2.14
N ALA A 47 -5.29 -8.76 1.43
CA ALA A 47 -6.31 -7.77 1.09
C ALA A 47 -7.50 -8.39 0.34
N SER A 48 -7.22 -9.24 -0.66
CA SER A 48 -8.25 -9.95 -1.42
C SER A 48 -9.08 -10.87 -0.53
N TYR A 49 -8.45 -11.56 0.41
CA TYR A 49 -9.14 -12.41 1.39
C TYR A 49 -10.08 -11.60 2.30
N LEU A 50 -9.61 -10.48 2.85
CA LEU A 50 -10.41 -9.62 3.73
C LEU A 50 -11.59 -8.96 3.01
N LEU A 51 -11.46 -8.67 1.73
CA LEU A 51 -12.49 -8.06 0.87
C LEU A 51 -13.44 -9.08 0.22
N GLY A 52 -13.28 -10.40 0.52
CA GLY A 52 -14.24 -11.42 0.10
C GLY A 52 -14.15 -11.84 -1.36
N ASP A 53 -12.97 -11.83 -1.98
CA ASP A 53 -12.69 -12.34 -3.34
C ASP A 53 -13.64 -11.80 -4.43
N SER A 54 -13.93 -10.50 -4.38
CA SER A 54 -14.76 -9.82 -5.35
C SER A 54 -14.16 -9.88 -6.77
N PRO A 55 -14.97 -10.02 -7.85
CA PRO A 55 -14.49 -9.93 -9.23
C PRO A 55 -13.73 -8.63 -9.55
N MET A 56 -14.03 -7.54 -8.85
CA MET A 56 -13.34 -6.24 -8.99
C MET A 56 -11.87 -6.32 -8.56
N LEU A 57 -11.53 -7.24 -7.64
CA LEU A 57 -10.14 -7.47 -7.21
C LEU A 57 -9.27 -8.07 -8.31
N ARG A 58 -9.86 -8.72 -9.33
CA ARG A 58 -9.10 -9.23 -10.49
C ARG A 58 -8.46 -8.10 -11.30
N LYS A 59 -9.01 -6.89 -11.21
CA LYS A 59 -8.50 -5.67 -11.86
C LYS A 59 -7.95 -4.65 -10.86
N TRP A 60 -7.92 -4.99 -9.56
CA TRP A 60 -7.54 -4.09 -8.48
C TRP A 60 -8.42 -2.82 -8.41
N GLU A 61 -9.72 -2.96 -8.74
CA GLU A 61 -10.69 -1.87 -8.82
C GLU A 61 -11.72 -1.89 -7.68
N HIS A 62 -11.47 -2.68 -6.63
CA HIS A 62 -12.40 -2.73 -5.49
C HIS A 62 -12.46 -1.37 -4.79
N PRO A 63 -13.66 -0.81 -4.53
CA PRO A 63 -13.82 0.53 -3.97
C PRO A 63 -13.26 0.66 -2.54
N ASP A 64 -13.21 -0.44 -1.78
CA ASP A 64 -12.67 -0.46 -0.43
C ASP A 64 -11.18 -0.90 -0.39
N LEU A 65 -10.47 -0.90 -1.54
CA LEU A 65 -9.04 -1.13 -1.66
C LEU A 65 -8.34 0.13 -2.15
N HIS A 66 -7.66 0.81 -1.26
CA HIS A 66 -6.93 2.05 -1.53
C HIS A 66 -5.45 1.76 -1.61
N PHE A 67 -4.80 2.24 -2.67
CA PHE A 67 -3.37 2.11 -2.87
C PHE A 67 -2.66 3.42 -2.61
N THR A 68 -1.55 3.33 -1.91
CA THR A 68 -0.59 4.42 -1.72
C THR A 68 0.78 3.93 -2.12
N PHE A 69 1.44 4.70 -2.96
CA PHE A 69 2.77 4.40 -3.45
C PHE A 69 3.56 5.69 -3.72
N PRO A 70 4.89 5.63 -3.78
CA PRO A 70 5.71 6.80 -4.08
C PRO A 70 5.43 7.33 -5.50
N THR A 71 5.31 8.63 -5.64
CA THR A 71 5.04 9.31 -6.92
C THR A 71 6.13 10.30 -7.28
N ILE A 72 6.21 10.65 -8.56
CA ILE A 72 7.05 11.74 -9.09
C ILE A 72 6.18 12.75 -9.81
N LYS A 73 6.61 14.00 -9.82
CA LYS A 73 5.99 15.01 -10.67
C LYS A 73 6.48 14.85 -12.11
N THR A 74 5.55 14.56 -13.03
CA THR A 74 5.84 14.43 -14.45
C THR A 74 5.69 15.78 -15.16
N ALA A 75 6.29 15.89 -16.38
CA ALA A 75 6.26 17.11 -17.18
C ALA A 75 4.84 17.58 -17.55
N ASN A 76 3.88 16.64 -17.61
CA ASN A 76 2.50 16.92 -17.99
C ASN A 76 1.65 17.48 -16.83
N MET A 77 2.19 17.54 -15.62
CA MET A 77 1.49 18.07 -14.46
C MET A 77 1.73 19.57 -14.29
N GLY A 78 0.70 20.32 -13.96
CA GLY A 78 0.78 21.75 -13.71
C GLY A 78 1.80 22.10 -12.62
N SER A 79 2.34 23.34 -12.65
CA SER A 79 3.41 23.76 -11.74
C SER A 79 3.04 23.61 -10.25
N GLU A 80 1.80 23.90 -9.90
CA GLU A 80 1.28 23.83 -8.52
C GLU A 80 0.78 22.45 -8.11
N HIS A 81 0.61 21.52 -9.07
CA HIS A 81 0.11 20.18 -8.75
C HIS A 81 1.15 19.36 -8.00
N LYS A 82 0.74 18.79 -6.88
CA LYS A 82 1.52 17.83 -6.09
C LYS A 82 0.98 16.43 -6.36
N PRO A 83 1.78 15.53 -6.95
CA PRO A 83 1.31 14.23 -7.38
C PRO A 83 0.89 13.36 -6.19
N VAL A 84 -0.22 12.66 -6.36
CA VAL A 84 -0.75 11.66 -5.44
C VAL A 84 -0.96 10.33 -6.16
N SER A 85 -1.14 9.25 -5.42
CA SER A 85 -1.32 7.90 -5.99
C SER A 85 -2.51 7.80 -6.93
N LEU A 86 -3.58 8.56 -6.69
CA LEU A 86 -4.75 8.59 -7.57
C LEU A 86 -4.43 9.10 -8.98
N ASP A 87 -3.45 9.98 -9.14
CA ASP A 87 -3.02 10.47 -10.46
C ASP A 87 -2.45 9.35 -11.35
N PHE A 88 -1.97 8.27 -10.73
CA PHE A 88 -1.29 7.15 -11.39
C PHE A 88 -1.95 5.80 -11.11
N ILE A 89 -3.17 5.80 -10.60
CA ILE A 89 -3.83 4.55 -10.19
C ILE A 89 -4.04 3.58 -11.37
N LYS A 90 -4.25 4.09 -12.57
CA LYS A 90 -4.38 3.30 -13.79
C LYS A 90 -3.06 2.60 -14.12
N GLU A 91 -1.96 3.34 -14.15
CA GLU A 91 -0.62 2.84 -14.42
C GLU A 91 -0.20 1.79 -13.38
N TRP A 92 -0.56 2.01 -12.10
CA TRP A 92 -0.32 1.07 -11.02
C TRP A 92 -1.05 -0.25 -11.23
N ARG A 93 -2.34 -0.20 -11.53
CA ARG A 93 -3.15 -1.38 -11.82
C ARG A 93 -2.63 -2.13 -13.04
N GLU A 94 -2.30 -1.43 -14.12
CA GLU A 94 -1.72 -2.03 -15.32
C GLU A 94 -0.37 -2.71 -15.03
N LEU A 95 0.47 -2.11 -14.19
CA LEU A 95 1.75 -2.70 -13.80
C LEU A 95 1.55 -4.00 -13.01
N LEU A 96 0.65 -3.98 -12.02
CA LEU A 96 0.32 -5.18 -11.25
C LEU A 96 -0.29 -6.29 -12.11
N LEU A 97 -1.10 -5.94 -13.11
CA LEU A 97 -1.71 -6.92 -14.02
C LEU A 97 -0.70 -7.51 -15.02
N SER A 98 0.26 -6.73 -15.49
CA SER A 98 1.23 -7.14 -16.52
C SER A 98 2.45 -7.84 -15.95
N LYS A 99 3.02 -7.35 -14.84
CA LYS A 99 4.23 -7.90 -14.19
C LYS A 99 3.94 -8.73 -12.94
N GLY A 100 2.70 -8.66 -12.42
CA GLY A 100 2.37 -9.25 -11.13
C GLY A 100 2.91 -8.42 -9.94
N PRO A 101 2.88 -8.97 -8.73
CA PRO A 101 3.20 -8.25 -7.50
C PRO A 101 4.71 -8.23 -7.15
N TYR A 102 5.56 -8.82 -7.99
CA TYR A 102 7.02 -8.88 -7.77
C TYR A 102 7.73 -7.73 -8.48
N ILE A 103 7.16 -6.52 -8.36
CA ILE A 103 7.67 -5.28 -8.97
C ILE A 103 8.73 -4.61 -8.10
N GLN A 104 9.58 -3.82 -8.76
CA GLN A 104 10.60 -2.98 -8.14
C GLN A 104 10.26 -1.51 -8.33
N ILE A 105 10.87 -0.65 -7.50
CA ILE A 105 10.69 0.79 -7.64
C ILE A 105 11.12 1.31 -9.01
N SER A 106 12.13 0.70 -9.64
CA SER A 106 12.56 1.03 -11.00
C SER A 106 11.47 0.76 -12.05
N ASP A 107 10.79 -0.38 -11.94
CA ASP A 107 9.66 -0.71 -12.83
C ASP A 107 8.54 0.33 -12.70
N TRP A 108 8.26 0.72 -11.46
CA TRP A 108 7.24 1.71 -11.17
C TRP A 108 7.59 3.10 -11.70
N MET A 109 8.83 3.53 -11.50
CA MET A 109 9.28 4.82 -12.01
C MET A 109 9.22 4.90 -13.54
N LEU A 110 9.61 3.84 -14.24
CA LEU A 110 9.47 3.75 -15.69
C LEU A 110 7.99 3.81 -16.13
N LYS A 111 7.11 3.11 -15.39
CA LYS A 111 5.67 3.11 -15.69
C LYS A 111 5.02 4.46 -15.49
N MET A 112 5.45 5.25 -14.50
CA MET A 112 5.01 6.65 -14.31
C MET A 112 5.51 7.60 -15.40
N GLY A 113 6.36 7.15 -16.32
CA GLY A 113 6.92 7.97 -17.38
C GLY A 113 8.19 8.74 -16.98
N LYS A 114 9.01 8.18 -16.07
CA LYS A 114 10.33 8.72 -15.76
C LYS A 114 11.19 8.71 -17.02
N THR A 115 11.70 9.87 -17.38
CA THR A 115 12.64 10.06 -18.49
C THR A 115 14.08 10.17 -17.97
N ASP A 116 15.08 10.19 -18.87
CA ASP A 116 16.48 10.43 -18.51
C ASP A 116 16.67 11.79 -17.81
N ALA A 117 15.85 12.78 -18.13
CA ALA A 117 15.84 14.09 -17.45
C ALA A 117 15.40 13.99 -15.96
N ASP A 118 14.73 12.91 -15.59
CA ASP A 118 14.24 12.66 -14.23
C ASP A 118 15.18 11.73 -13.41
N TYR A 119 16.39 11.50 -13.93
CA TYR A 119 17.35 10.53 -13.34
C TYR A 119 17.58 10.76 -11.84
N ASN A 120 17.66 12.03 -11.42
CA ASN A 120 17.88 12.41 -10.02
C ASN A 120 16.59 12.56 -9.20
N LYS A 121 15.42 12.44 -9.81
CA LYS A 121 14.15 12.51 -9.08
C LYS A 121 13.92 11.23 -8.29
N GLN A 122 13.63 11.40 -7.01
CA GLN A 122 13.19 10.30 -6.15
C GLN A 122 11.67 10.32 -6.06
N ALA A 123 11.06 9.15 -6.22
CA ALA A 123 9.65 8.99 -5.92
C ALA A 123 9.45 9.01 -4.41
N ILE A 124 8.51 9.83 -3.93
CA ILE A 124 8.18 10.03 -2.51
C ILE A 124 6.67 9.97 -2.30
N ILE A 125 6.28 9.70 -1.07
CA ILE A 125 4.91 9.83 -0.60
C ILE A 125 4.80 11.17 0.14
N THR A 126 3.96 12.06 -0.37
CA THR A 126 3.84 13.44 0.13
C THR A 126 2.74 13.59 1.18
N ALA A 127 2.69 14.72 1.86
CA ALA A 127 1.64 15.04 2.83
C ALA A 127 0.24 15.12 2.18
N GLU A 128 0.19 15.54 0.92
CA GLU A 128 -1.03 15.58 0.12
C GLU A 128 -1.62 14.20 -0.11
N GLU A 129 -0.76 13.19 -0.29
CA GLU A 129 -1.16 11.78 -0.35
C GLU A 129 -1.87 11.35 0.93
N THR A 130 -1.32 11.70 2.09
CA THR A 130 -1.93 11.33 3.38
C THR A 130 -3.28 12.02 3.60
N ASP A 131 -3.44 13.25 3.12
CA ASP A 131 -4.73 13.96 3.15
C ASP A 131 -5.76 13.25 2.25
N ALA A 132 -5.36 12.84 1.04
CA ALA A 132 -6.21 12.09 0.11
C ALA A 132 -6.67 10.75 0.71
N ILE A 133 -5.74 9.97 1.28
CA ILE A 133 -6.05 8.70 1.97
C ILE A 133 -7.03 8.93 3.12
N SER A 134 -6.78 9.95 3.95
CA SER A 134 -7.64 10.24 5.09
C SER A 134 -9.07 10.50 4.65
N HIS A 135 -9.25 11.29 3.60
CA HIS A 135 -10.58 11.58 3.03
C HIS A 135 -11.27 10.31 2.53
N GLU A 136 -10.59 9.46 1.77
CA GLU A 136 -11.17 8.22 1.23
C GLU A 136 -11.53 7.23 2.35
N LEU A 137 -10.68 7.07 3.36
CA LEU A 137 -10.93 6.14 4.46
C LEU A 137 -12.04 6.58 5.40
N MET A 138 -12.38 7.88 5.45
CA MET A 138 -13.53 8.38 6.22
C MET A 138 -14.87 8.08 5.57
N MET A 139 -14.91 7.79 4.27
CA MET A 139 -16.13 7.35 3.60
C MET A 139 -16.56 5.98 4.15
N MET A 140 -17.86 5.71 4.14
CA MET A 140 -18.36 4.39 4.54
C MET A 140 -17.88 3.30 3.58
N SER A 141 -17.59 2.10 4.11
CA SER A 141 -17.31 0.94 3.25
C SER A 141 -18.48 0.72 2.29
N SER A 142 -18.17 0.44 1.03
CA SER A 142 -19.17 0.24 -0.03
C SER A 142 -19.98 -1.05 0.15
N GLN A 143 -19.41 -2.04 0.84
CA GLN A 143 -20.01 -3.37 1.05
C GLN A 143 -20.20 -3.74 2.52
N GLY A 144 -20.00 -2.79 3.44
CA GLY A 144 -20.18 -3.01 4.89
C GLY A 144 -19.09 -3.87 5.55
N GLY A 145 -18.00 -4.18 4.83
CA GLY A 145 -16.86 -4.97 5.29
C GLY A 145 -15.64 -4.13 5.65
N TYR A 146 -14.46 -4.74 5.52
CA TYR A 146 -13.19 -4.05 5.72
C TYR A 146 -12.91 -3.02 4.62
N LYS A 147 -12.22 -1.95 5.00
CA LYS A 147 -11.50 -1.04 4.10
C LYS A 147 -10.01 -1.33 4.23
N ILE A 148 -9.32 -1.45 3.12
CA ILE A 148 -7.90 -1.76 3.08
C ILE A 148 -7.13 -0.56 2.53
N SER A 149 -6.20 -0.06 3.32
CA SER A 149 -5.20 0.92 2.86
C SER A 149 -3.86 0.21 2.70
N LEU A 150 -3.47 -0.08 1.47
CA LEU A 150 -2.20 -0.71 1.14
C LEU A 150 -1.18 0.36 0.78
N ILE A 151 -0.13 0.48 1.61
CA ILE A 151 0.93 1.47 1.46
C ILE A 151 2.21 0.75 1.05
N TRP A 152 2.62 0.93 -0.21
CA TRP A 152 3.85 0.36 -0.74
C TRP A 152 5.02 1.31 -0.57
N LEU A 153 6.12 0.82 0.01
CA LEU A 153 7.35 1.55 0.35
C LEU A 153 7.09 2.77 1.26
N PRO A 154 6.49 2.56 2.44
CA PRO A 154 6.17 3.65 3.38
C PRO A 154 7.42 4.40 3.86
N GLU A 155 8.62 3.79 3.79
CA GLU A 155 9.91 4.45 4.05
C GLU A 155 10.24 5.59 3.08
N ARG A 156 9.46 5.76 2.01
CA ARG A 156 9.55 6.89 1.09
C ARG A 156 8.60 8.04 1.42
N MET A 157 7.94 7.99 2.55
CA MET A 157 7.19 9.13 3.10
C MET A 157 8.14 10.27 3.46
N ASN A 158 7.79 11.49 3.08
CA ASN A 158 8.45 12.64 3.69
C ASN A 158 8.00 12.80 5.16
N ILE A 159 8.73 13.58 5.94
CA ILE A 159 8.45 13.76 7.38
C ILE A 159 7.01 14.24 7.64
N GLN A 160 6.49 15.11 6.79
CA GLN A 160 5.13 15.63 6.94
C GLN A 160 4.08 14.54 6.72
N SER A 161 4.24 13.73 5.67
CA SER A 161 3.38 12.57 5.41
C SER A 161 3.46 11.56 6.55
N ALA A 162 4.68 11.22 6.99
CA ALA A 162 4.90 10.28 8.09
C ALA A 162 4.24 10.72 9.40
N ASN A 163 4.28 12.02 9.72
CA ASN A 163 3.60 12.56 10.90
C ASN A 163 2.06 12.58 10.74
N LYS A 164 1.56 12.84 9.55
CA LYS A 164 0.11 12.81 9.28
C LYS A 164 -0.47 11.40 9.38
N ILE A 165 0.21 10.38 8.85
CA ILE A 165 -0.27 9.00 8.89
C ILE A 165 -0.37 8.46 10.32
N LEU A 166 0.43 8.98 11.26
CA LEU A 166 0.36 8.58 12.67
C LEU A 166 -1.03 8.78 13.26
N LYS A 167 -1.74 9.86 12.90
CA LYS A 167 -3.10 10.11 13.38
C LYS A 167 -4.06 9.01 12.93
N LEU A 168 -3.92 8.55 11.68
CA LEU A 168 -4.75 7.47 11.14
C LEU A 168 -4.40 6.11 11.77
N LEU A 169 -3.14 5.90 12.14
CA LEU A 169 -2.70 4.68 12.81
C LEU A 169 -3.09 4.67 14.31
N GLU A 170 -3.21 5.84 14.94
CA GLU A 170 -3.66 5.97 16.34
C GLU A 170 -5.17 5.82 16.46
N GLU A 171 -5.91 6.46 15.57
CA GLU A 171 -7.38 6.48 15.56
C GLU A 171 -7.88 6.02 14.18
N PRO A 172 -7.77 4.73 13.86
CA PRO A 172 -8.14 4.23 12.54
C PRO A 172 -9.66 4.36 12.33
N PRO A 173 -10.10 4.77 11.13
CA PRO A 173 -11.51 4.73 10.78
C PRO A 173 -12.07 3.30 10.95
N ARG A 174 -13.36 3.19 11.23
CA ARG A 174 -14.02 1.90 11.46
C ARG A 174 -13.71 0.89 10.35
N GLN A 175 -13.44 -0.35 10.74
CA GLN A 175 -13.17 -1.49 9.84
C GLN A 175 -12.01 -1.23 8.84
N THR A 176 -11.09 -0.33 9.16
CA THR A 176 -9.94 -0.04 8.32
C THR A 176 -8.74 -0.89 8.76
N VAL A 177 -8.08 -1.53 7.77
CA VAL A 177 -6.83 -2.26 7.96
C VAL A 177 -5.76 -1.64 7.08
N PHE A 178 -4.67 -1.21 7.70
CA PHE A 178 -3.48 -0.70 7.01
C PHE A 178 -2.52 -1.85 6.75
N LEU A 179 -2.10 -2.02 5.49
CA LEU A 179 -1.11 -2.99 5.06
C LEU A 179 0.11 -2.23 4.52
N LEU A 180 1.12 -2.06 5.34
CA LEU A 180 2.38 -1.41 4.97
C LEU A 180 3.31 -2.47 4.37
N VAL A 181 3.93 -2.19 3.23
CA VAL A 181 4.87 -3.09 2.54
C VAL A 181 6.22 -2.40 2.45
N SER A 182 7.13 -2.74 3.37
CA SER A 182 8.42 -2.06 3.55
C SER A 182 9.60 -2.95 3.18
N GLU A 183 10.59 -2.37 2.48
CA GLU A 183 11.89 -2.99 2.21
C GLU A 183 12.94 -2.60 3.25
N ASN A 184 12.77 -1.41 3.85
CA ASN A 184 13.69 -0.85 4.83
C ASN A 184 12.93 -0.27 6.02
N PRO A 185 12.33 -1.11 6.89
CA PRO A 185 11.51 -0.65 8.00
C PRO A 185 12.28 0.25 8.99
N GLU A 186 13.61 0.11 9.04
CA GLU A 186 14.45 0.92 9.91
C GLU A 186 14.52 2.41 9.51
N LEU A 187 14.16 2.73 8.26
CA LEU A 187 14.05 4.12 7.78
C LEU A 187 12.72 4.78 8.18
N LEU A 188 11.75 3.99 8.65
CA LEU A 188 10.49 4.52 9.17
C LEU A 188 10.67 5.13 10.55
N LEU A 189 9.85 6.13 10.86
CA LEU A 189 9.76 6.67 12.21
C LEU A 189 9.42 5.54 13.21
N GLU A 190 10.10 5.53 14.34
CA GLU A 190 9.84 4.56 15.41
C GLU A 190 8.37 4.59 15.87
N THR A 191 7.76 5.78 15.84
CA THR A 191 6.35 5.97 16.15
C THR A 191 5.39 5.24 15.19
N ILE A 192 5.75 5.07 13.92
CA ILE A 192 5.01 4.24 12.95
C ILE A 192 5.26 2.77 13.26
N ARG A 193 6.53 2.38 13.44
CA ARG A 193 6.90 0.99 13.73
C ARG A 193 6.21 0.44 14.98
N SER A 194 6.14 1.24 16.05
CA SER A 194 5.52 0.84 17.32
C SER A 194 4.00 0.66 17.24
N ARG A 195 3.34 1.21 16.21
CA ARG A 195 1.89 1.11 15.99
C ARG A 195 1.50 0.08 14.93
N THR A 196 2.48 -0.61 14.38
CA THR A 196 2.26 -1.63 13.35
C THR A 196 2.72 -3.00 13.84
N GLN A 197 1.91 -4.04 13.58
CA GLN A 197 2.31 -5.42 13.81
C GLN A 197 3.24 -5.87 12.69
N ARG A 198 4.50 -6.15 13.02
CA ARG A 198 5.50 -6.60 12.04
C ARG A 198 5.26 -8.05 11.62
N ILE A 199 5.36 -8.29 10.32
CA ILE A 199 5.29 -9.58 9.62
C ILE A 199 6.56 -9.70 8.76
N ASP A 200 7.44 -10.64 9.10
CA ASP A 200 8.69 -10.91 8.40
C ASP A 200 8.57 -12.12 7.49
#